data_755954fc2f9c7087f3bc2b7defde751d
#
_entry.id   755954fc2f9c7087f3bc2b7defde751d
#
_cell.length_a   1.000
_cell.length_b   1.000
_cell.length_c   1.000
_cell.angle_alpha   90.00
_cell.angle_beta   90.00
_cell.angle_gamma   90.00
#
_symmetry.space_group_name_H-M   'P 1'
#
loop_
_entity.id
_entity.type
_entity.pdbx_description
1 polymer ?
#
loop_
_entity_poly.entity_id
_entity_poly.type
_entity_poly.pdbx_seq_one_letter_code
_entity_poly.pdbx_strand_id
1 'polypeptide(L)'
;MKINPENGSVSLPDGNLISARTTLDDWIACFPKSSPNHLQAGITFFGLSFTKQSEQYTLAAQFEQQRLERLSIFFCQIGEDNSWAAWSEERELQRRKQFDRWLDKQLDDAPCAIETSAAGKCRRFSWGDVGAYYHKQDGSTGIVISYR
;
A
#
# COMPACT_ATOMS: atom_id res chain seq x y z
N MET A 1 -0.65 11.55 3.22
CA MET A 1 -1.39 10.45 2.57
C MET A 1 -2.72 10.26 3.27
N LYS A 2 -3.80 10.00 2.52
CA LYS A 2 -5.14 9.70 3.05
C LYS A 2 -5.80 8.60 2.23
N ILE A 3 -6.60 7.76 2.91
CA ILE A 3 -7.47 6.77 2.25
C ILE A 3 -8.92 7.23 2.40
N ASN A 4 -9.65 7.29 1.31
CA ASN A 4 -11.08 7.57 1.35
C ASN A 4 -11.86 6.26 1.61
N PRO A 5 -12.59 6.15 2.73
CA PRO A 5 -13.30 4.91 3.08
C PRO A 5 -14.49 4.59 2.17
N GLU A 6 -15.05 5.58 1.46
CA GLU A 6 -16.22 5.37 0.60
C GLU A 6 -15.87 4.63 -0.71
N ASN A 7 -14.66 4.83 -1.23
CA ASN A 7 -14.27 4.33 -2.56
C ASN A 7 -12.85 3.79 -2.66
N GLY A 8 -12.10 3.73 -1.56
CA GLY A 8 -10.74 3.22 -1.50
C GLY A 8 -9.68 4.07 -2.20
N SER A 9 -10.01 5.28 -2.62
CA SER A 9 -9.02 6.15 -3.25
C SER A 9 -7.96 6.60 -2.25
N VAL A 10 -6.73 6.70 -2.72
CA VAL A 10 -5.55 7.10 -1.96
C VAL A 10 -5.04 8.43 -2.48
N SER A 11 -5.13 9.47 -1.65
CA SER A 11 -4.49 10.76 -1.94
C SER A 11 -3.06 10.73 -1.45
N LEU A 12 -2.10 10.83 -2.35
CA LEU A 12 -0.68 10.86 -2.04
C LEU A 12 -0.23 12.25 -1.59
N PRO A 13 0.88 12.36 -0.83
CA PRO A 13 1.41 13.65 -0.39
C PRO A 13 1.88 14.57 -1.52
N ASP A 14 2.17 14.03 -2.70
CA ASP A 14 2.56 14.76 -3.91
C ASP A 14 1.37 15.32 -4.69
N GLY A 15 0.13 15.06 -4.24
CA GLY A 15 -1.12 15.51 -4.85
C GLY A 15 -1.75 14.52 -5.83
N ASN A 16 -1.08 13.42 -6.15
CA ASN A 16 -1.65 12.39 -7.00
C ASN A 16 -2.75 11.60 -6.27
N LEU A 17 -3.76 11.18 -7.04
CA LEU A 17 -4.87 10.35 -6.58
C LEU A 17 -4.83 8.99 -7.27
N ILE A 18 -4.79 7.91 -6.48
CA ILE A 18 -4.85 6.53 -6.95
C ILE A 18 -6.20 5.93 -6.52
N SER A 19 -6.86 5.19 -7.38
CA SER A 19 -8.14 4.55 -7.10
C SER A 19 -8.32 3.27 -7.92
N ALA A 20 -9.40 2.52 -7.68
CA ALA A 20 -9.80 1.39 -8.51
C ALA A 20 -9.98 1.72 -10.01
N ARG A 21 -10.16 3.02 -10.33
CA ARG A 21 -10.29 3.50 -11.72
C ARG A 21 -8.96 3.89 -12.36
N THR A 22 -7.88 3.92 -11.60
CA THR A 22 -6.55 4.21 -12.14
C THR A 22 -6.14 3.10 -13.10
N THR A 23 -6.00 3.44 -14.38
CA THR A 23 -5.54 2.51 -15.39
C THR A 23 -4.02 2.41 -15.40
N LEU A 24 -3.50 1.40 -16.09
CA LEU A 24 -2.07 1.27 -16.33
C LEU A 24 -1.49 2.52 -17.02
N ASP A 25 -2.20 3.05 -18.00
CA ASP A 25 -1.78 4.26 -18.73
C ASP A 25 -1.80 5.50 -17.84
N ASP A 26 -2.81 5.64 -16.97
CA ASP A 26 -2.87 6.71 -15.97
C ASP A 26 -1.68 6.64 -15.01
N TRP A 27 -1.32 5.43 -14.56
CA TRP A 27 -0.16 5.23 -13.68
C TRP A 27 1.15 5.68 -14.36
N ILE A 28 1.37 5.26 -15.61
CA ILE A 28 2.56 5.65 -16.37
C ILE A 28 2.61 7.17 -16.57
N ALA A 29 1.48 7.80 -16.83
CA ALA A 29 1.39 9.25 -16.98
C ALA A 29 1.68 10.01 -15.68
N CYS A 30 1.14 9.53 -14.54
CA CYS A 30 1.36 10.14 -13.22
C CYS A 30 2.77 9.89 -12.69
N PHE A 31 3.34 8.71 -12.97
CA PHE A 31 4.62 8.25 -12.43
C PHE A 31 5.60 7.79 -13.52
N PRO A 32 6.05 8.70 -14.41
CA PRO A 32 6.87 8.33 -15.58
C PRO A 32 8.25 7.74 -15.22
N LYS A 33 8.70 7.91 -13.96
CA LYS A 33 9.95 7.33 -13.47
C LYS A 33 9.78 5.93 -12.86
N SER A 34 8.55 5.44 -12.71
CA SER A 34 8.32 4.08 -12.23
C SER A 34 8.68 3.08 -13.32
N SER A 35 9.35 1.99 -12.94
CA SER A 35 9.76 0.94 -13.87
C SER A 35 8.79 -0.22 -13.83
N PRO A 36 8.26 -0.67 -14.98
CA PRO A 36 7.42 -1.84 -15.04
C PRO A 36 8.24 -3.13 -14.86
N ASN A 37 7.67 -4.08 -14.15
CA ASN A 37 8.16 -5.45 -14.06
C ASN A 37 7.03 -6.40 -14.50
N HIS A 38 7.22 -7.08 -15.62
CA HIS A 38 6.26 -8.03 -16.18
C HIS A 38 6.56 -9.43 -15.64
N LEU A 39 5.81 -9.89 -14.65
CA LEU A 39 6.04 -11.22 -14.04
C LEU A 39 5.32 -12.35 -14.76
N GLN A 40 4.17 -12.06 -15.35
CA GLN A 40 3.33 -13.04 -16.09
C GLN A 40 2.56 -12.32 -17.21
N ALA A 41 2.04 -13.09 -18.16
CA ALA A 41 1.18 -12.54 -19.20
C ALA A 41 -0.03 -11.82 -18.59
N GLY A 42 -0.20 -10.53 -18.90
CA GLY A 42 -1.30 -9.70 -18.43
C GLY A 42 -1.15 -9.10 -17.02
N ILE A 43 -0.10 -9.46 -16.26
CA ILE A 43 0.16 -8.89 -14.92
C ILE A 43 1.40 -8.01 -14.99
N THR A 44 1.24 -6.75 -14.62
CA THR A 44 2.33 -5.77 -14.58
C THR A 44 2.46 -5.18 -13.18
N PHE A 45 3.68 -5.17 -12.66
CA PHE A 45 4.01 -4.52 -11.40
C PHE A 45 4.83 -3.26 -11.63
N PHE A 46 4.56 -2.25 -10.82
CA PHE A 46 5.37 -1.04 -10.74
C PHE A 46 5.86 -0.81 -9.32
N GLY A 47 7.11 -0.44 -9.18
CA GLY A 47 7.68 0.10 -7.94
C GLY A 47 7.94 1.59 -8.08
N LEU A 48 7.62 2.35 -7.05
CA LEU A 48 7.87 3.79 -6.96
C LEU A 48 8.32 4.15 -5.55
N SER A 49 9.40 4.93 -5.44
CA SER A 49 9.82 5.51 -4.16
C SER A 49 9.98 7.02 -4.31
N PHE A 50 9.49 7.77 -3.33
CA PHE A 50 9.64 9.22 -3.27
C PHE A 50 9.67 9.71 -1.81
N THR A 51 10.15 10.92 -1.62
CA THR A 51 10.19 11.57 -0.31
C THR A 51 9.30 12.82 -0.31
N LYS A 52 8.60 13.05 0.78
CA LYS A 52 7.83 14.26 0.99
C LYS A 52 7.87 14.65 2.46
N GLN A 53 8.23 15.90 2.72
CA GLN A 53 8.48 16.40 4.08
C GLN A 53 9.54 15.54 4.80
N SER A 54 9.21 14.93 5.93
CA SER A 54 10.12 14.08 6.71
C SER A 54 9.91 12.57 6.48
N GLU A 55 9.08 12.19 5.51
CA GLU A 55 8.72 10.80 5.26
C GLU A 55 9.19 10.33 3.88
N GLN A 56 9.59 9.07 3.84
CA GLN A 56 9.86 8.33 2.61
C GLN A 56 8.72 7.35 2.36
N TYR A 57 8.24 7.31 1.12
CA TYR A 57 7.17 6.44 0.67
C TYR A 57 7.69 5.46 -0.38
N THR A 58 7.23 4.23 -0.29
CA THR A 58 7.42 3.21 -1.33
C THR A 58 6.06 2.64 -1.68
N LEU A 59 5.74 2.67 -2.97
CA LEU A 59 4.51 2.12 -3.52
C LEU A 59 4.84 0.96 -4.44
N ALA A 60 4.01 -0.07 -4.41
CA ALA A 60 4.01 -1.12 -5.42
C ALA A 60 2.59 -1.31 -5.93
N ALA A 61 2.39 -1.11 -7.21
CA ALA A 61 1.10 -1.26 -7.88
C ALA A 61 1.10 -2.50 -8.76
N GLN A 62 0.05 -3.31 -8.64
CA GLN A 62 -0.18 -4.47 -9.48
C GLN A 62 -1.38 -4.21 -10.38
N PHE A 63 -1.17 -4.35 -11.67
CA PHE A 63 -2.21 -4.25 -12.69
C PHE A 63 -2.44 -5.62 -13.32
N GLU A 64 -3.70 -5.95 -13.53
CA GLU A 64 -4.11 -7.02 -14.43
C GLU A 64 -4.67 -6.35 -15.69
N GLN A 65 -3.95 -6.51 -16.81
CA GLN A 65 -4.17 -5.75 -18.04
C GLN A 65 -4.10 -4.23 -17.76
N GLN A 66 -5.22 -3.51 -17.87
CA GLN A 66 -5.32 -2.06 -17.61
C GLN A 66 -5.84 -1.72 -16.22
N ARG A 67 -6.26 -2.72 -15.43
CA ARG A 67 -6.97 -2.50 -14.17
C ARG A 67 -6.04 -2.61 -12.97
N LEU A 68 -6.08 -1.64 -12.08
CA LEU A 68 -5.39 -1.71 -10.79
C LEU A 68 -6.11 -2.71 -9.87
N GLU A 69 -5.41 -3.80 -9.53
CA GLU A 69 -5.91 -4.85 -8.64
C GLU A 69 -5.42 -4.66 -7.20
N ARG A 70 -4.17 -4.21 -7.07
CA ARG A 70 -3.53 -4.09 -5.74
C ARG A 70 -2.58 -2.90 -5.68
N LEU A 71 -2.62 -2.21 -4.54
CA LEU A 71 -1.67 -1.18 -4.18
C LEU A 71 -1.06 -1.53 -2.83
N SER A 72 0.26 -1.70 -2.79
CA SER A 72 1.02 -1.87 -1.55
C SER A 72 1.71 -0.56 -1.21
N ILE A 73 1.66 -0.16 0.05
CA ILE A 73 2.18 1.12 0.53
C ILE A 73 3.06 0.84 1.75
N PHE A 74 4.27 1.36 1.71
CA PHE A 74 5.18 1.45 2.84
C PHE A 74 5.58 2.89 3.04
N PHE A 75 5.70 3.34 4.28
CA PHE A 75 6.26 4.65 4.60
C PHE A 75 6.99 4.61 5.95
N CYS A 76 8.02 5.45 6.06
CA CYS A 76 8.86 5.57 7.24
C CYS A 76 9.43 6.99 7.33
N GLN A 77 10.04 7.33 8.46
CA GLN A 77 10.77 8.59 8.59
C GLN A 77 12.05 8.57 7.77
N ILE A 78 12.42 9.71 7.19
CA ILE A 78 13.73 9.85 6.51
C ILE A 78 14.85 9.61 7.53
N GLY A 79 15.83 8.79 7.14
CA GLY A 79 16.96 8.41 8.00
C GLY A 79 16.71 7.16 8.85
N GLU A 80 15.50 6.60 8.81
CA GLU A 80 15.25 5.29 9.41
C GLU A 80 16.03 4.21 8.64
N ASP A 81 16.84 3.43 9.37
CA ASP A 81 17.61 2.34 8.76
C ASP A 81 16.68 1.16 8.42
N ASN A 82 16.43 0.95 7.14
CA ASN A 82 15.63 -0.15 6.60
C ASN A 82 16.48 -1.20 5.87
N SER A 83 17.79 -1.21 6.13
CA SER A 83 18.71 -2.25 5.62
C SER A 83 18.42 -3.62 6.22
N TRP A 84 18.86 -4.67 5.55
CA TRP A 84 18.81 -6.03 6.10
C TRP A 84 19.60 -6.18 7.42
N ALA A 85 20.64 -5.38 7.64
CA ALA A 85 21.40 -5.39 8.88
C ALA A 85 20.57 -4.88 10.08
N ALA A 86 19.63 -3.99 9.85
CA ALA A 86 18.71 -3.45 10.86
C ALA A 86 17.39 -4.22 10.96
N TRP A 87 17.19 -5.23 10.11
CA TRP A 87 15.96 -6.00 10.08
C TRP A 87 15.83 -6.91 11.31
N SER A 88 14.62 -6.97 11.87
CA SER A 88 14.21 -8.01 12.82
C SER A 88 12.71 -8.25 12.69
N GLU A 89 12.27 -9.49 12.92
CA GLU A 89 10.84 -9.83 12.90
C GLU A 89 10.05 -9.00 13.92
N GLU A 90 10.60 -8.78 15.11
CA GLU A 90 9.97 -7.96 16.14
C GLU A 90 9.71 -6.53 15.67
N ARG A 91 10.70 -5.91 15.00
CA ARG A 91 10.58 -4.57 14.43
C ARG A 91 9.49 -4.51 13.37
N GLU A 92 9.43 -5.50 12.49
CA GLU A 92 8.41 -5.57 11.44
C GLU A 92 7.00 -5.79 12.01
N LEU A 93 6.85 -6.61 13.05
CA LEU A 93 5.58 -6.79 13.75
C LEU A 93 5.14 -5.51 14.48
N GLN A 94 6.07 -4.74 15.06
CA GLN A 94 5.76 -3.43 15.64
C GLN A 94 5.33 -2.43 14.56
N ARG A 95 6.00 -2.41 13.40
CA ARG A 95 5.62 -1.58 12.24
C ARG A 95 4.22 -1.93 11.73
N ARG A 96 3.89 -3.22 11.63
CA ARG A 96 2.53 -3.64 11.29
C ARG A 96 1.50 -3.06 12.25
N LYS A 97 1.75 -3.11 13.55
CA LYS A 97 0.84 -2.52 14.56
C LYS A 97 0.72 -0.99 14.43
N GLN A 98 1.79 -0.32 14.00
CA GLN A 98 1.76 1.14 13.73
C GLN A 98 0.89 1.43 12.51
N PHE A 99 1.03 0.65 11.42
CA PHE A 99 0.20 0.78 10.23
C PHE A 99 -1.27 0.45 10.51
N ASP A 100 -1.56 -0.56 11.33
CA ASP A 100 -2.93 -0.87 11.76
C ASP A 100 -3.56 0.30 12.53
N ARG A 101 -2.84 0.92 13.46
CA ARG A 101 -3.31 2.11 14.19
C ARG A 101 -3.50 3.31 13.27
N TRP A 102 -2.62 3.46 12.28
CA TRP A 102 -2.76 4.51 11.28
C TRP A 102 -4.02 4.29 10.42
N LEU A 103 -4.26 3.05 9.98
CA LEU A 103 -5.49 2.68 9.25
C LEU A 103 -6.75 2.89 10.08
N ASP A 104 -6.74 2.54 11.37
CA ASP A 104 -7.87 2.80 12.26
C ASP A 104 -8.22 4.29 12.28
N LYS A 105 -7.23 5.18 12.41
CA LYS A 105 -7.44 6.63 12.36
C LYS A 105 -7.93 7.17 11.00
N GLN A 106 -7.54 6.52 9.90
CA GLN A 106 -8.00 6.92 8.57
C GLN A 106 -9.43 6.49 8.26
N LEU A 107 -9.89 5.39 8.90
CA LEU A 107 -11.10 4.66 8.52
C LEU A 107 -12.10 4.55 9.69
N ASP A 108 -11.89 5.33 10.76
CA ASP A 108 -12.44 5.13 12.11
C ASP A 108 -13.98 5.06 12.15
N ASP A 109 -14.69 5.81 11.35
CA ASP A 109 -16.16 5.84 11.37
C ASP A 109 -16.80 5.13 10.15
N ALA A 110 -15.99 4.46 9.35
CA ALA A 110 -16.51 3.86 8.14
C ALA A 110 -17.07 2.45 8.40
N PRO A 111 -18.30 2.16 7.99
CA PRO A 111 -18.87 0.83 8.14
C PRO A 111 -18.09 -0.17 7.30
N CYS A 112 -17.40 -1.10 7.95
CA CYS A 112 -16.68 -2.19 7.30
C CYS A 112 -16.77 -3.47 8.12
N ALA A 113 -16.65 -4.61 7.43
CA ALA A 113 -16.43 -5.88 8.09
C ALA A 113 -14.96 -6.02 8.44
N ILE A 114 -14.66 -6.42 9.68
CA ILE A 114 -13.30 -6.63 10.15
C ILE A 114 -13.03 -8.11 10.31
N GLU A 115 -11.96 -8.57 9.67
CA GLU A 115 -11.43 -9.93 9.81
C GLU A 115 -10.01 -9.86 10.35
N THR A 116 -9.75 -10.59 11.44
CA THR A 116 -8.42 -10.64 12.06
C THR A 116 -7.82 -12.02 11.88
N SER A 117 -6.56 -12.06 11.45
CA SER A 117 -5.78 -13.28 11.28
C SER A 117 -4.37 -13.09 11.88
N ALA A 118 -3.57 -14.16 11.86
CA ALA A 118 -2.15 -14.06 12.24
C ALA A 118 -1.35 -13.09 11.36
N ALA A 119 -1.76 -12.92 10.09
CA ALA A 119 -1.10 -12.03 9.14
C ALA A 119 -1.41 -10.54 9.39
N GLY A 120 -2.57 -10.22 9.99
CA GLY A 120 -3.00 -8.85 10.25
C GLY A 120 -4.51 -8.69 10.34
N LYS A 121 -4.95 -7.44 10.40
CA LYS A 121 -6.34 -7.02 10.44
C LYS A 121 -6.75 -6.55 9.06
N CYS A 122 -7.74 -7.21 8.45
CA CYS A 122 -8.34 -6.86 7.18
C CYS A 122 -9.65 -6.11 7.39
N ARG A 123 -9.82 -4.99 6.71
CA ARG A 123 -11.04 -4.17 6.71
C ARG A 123 -11.67 -4.28 5.33
N ARG A 124 -12.88 -4.82 5.26
CA ARG A 124 -13.60 -5.10 4.01
C ARG A 124 -14.67 -4.04 3.76
N PHE A 125 -14.61 -3.45 2.59
CA PHE A 125 -15.54 -2.46 2.07
C PHE A 125 -16.20 -2.97 0.78
N SER A 126 -17.23 -2.27 0.30
CA SER A 126 -17.87 -2.58 -0.99
C SER A 126 -16.91 -2.47 -2.19
N TRP A 127 -15.92 -1.59 -2.11
CA TRP A 127 -14.93 -1.34 -3.16
C TRP A 127 -13.70 -2.26 -3.09
N GLY A 128 -13.49 -3.00 -2.00
CA GLY A 128 -12.32 -3.85 -1.81
C GLY A 128 -11.92 -4.02 -0.35
N ASP A 129 -10.66 -4.39 -0.14
CA ASP A 129 -10.11 -4.71 1.16
C ASP A 129 -8.86 -3.87 1.44
N VAL A 130 -8.64 -3.51 2.73
CA VAL A 130 -7.42 -2.86 3.18
C VAL A 130 -6.94 -3.39 4.52
N GLY A 131 -5.64 -3.59 4.65
CA GLY A 131 -5.02 -4.05 5.89
C GLY A 131 -3.54 -3.80 5.94
N ALA A 132 -2.98 -3.89 7.15
CA ALA A 132 -1.54 -3.92 7.37
C ALA A 132 -1.09 -5.36 7.56
N TYR A 133 -0.12 -5.79 6.78
CA TYR A 133 0.34 -7.18 6.74
C TYR A 133 1.84 -7.27 6.97
N TYR A 134 2.24 -8.33 7.65
CA TYR A 134 3.61 -8.81 7.70
C TYR A 134 3.73 -10.09 6.85
N HIS A 135 4.59 -10.05 5.85
CA HIS A 135 4.84 -11.15 4.93
C HIS A 135 6.05 -11.96 5.40
N LYS A 136 5.81 -13.13 5.99
CA LYS A 136 6.88 -13.99 6.52
C LYS A 136 7.90 -14.45 5.48
N GLN A 137 7.47 -14.59 4.22
CA GLN A 137 8.33 -15.13 3.17
C GLN A 137 9.46 -14.18 2.75
N ASP A 138 9.19 -12.88 2.77
CA ASP A 138 10.14 -11.85 2.38
C ASP A 138 10.52 -10.89 3.53
N GLY A 139 9.93 -11.11 4.71
CA GLY A 139 10.22 -10.32 5.90
C GLY A 139 9.76 -8.86 5.81
N SER A 140 8.84 -8.53 4.89
CA SER A 140 8.37 -7.17 4.67
C SER A 140 7.05 -6.88 5.38
N THR A 141 6.84 -5.59 5.70
CA THR A 141 5.60 -5.08 6.26
C THR A 141 5.07 -3.95 5.38
N GLY A 142 3.77 -3.90 5.19
CA GLY A 142 3.14 -2.84 4.41
C GLY A 142 1.64 -2.79 4.60
N ILE A 143 1.04 -1.70 4.11
CA ILE A 143 -0.40 -1.58 3.92
C ILE A 143 -0.72 -2.10 2.53
N VAL A 144 -1.70 -2.97 2.42
CA VAL A 144 -2.17 -3.52 1.15
C VAL A 144 -3.62 -3.14 0.96
N ILE A 145 -3.91 -2.56 -0.19
CA ILE A 145 -5.26 -2.27 -0.69
C ILE A 145 -5.49 -3.20 -1.88
N SER A 146 -6.58 -3.97 -1.83
CA SER A 146 -7.03 -4.81 -2.94
C SER A 146 -8.36 -4.28 -3.45
N TYR A 147 -8.43 -3.93 -4.72
CA TYR A 147 -9.65 -3.41 -5.35
C TYR A 147 -10.47 -4.56 -5.96
N ARG A 148 -11.80 -4.35 -6.04
CA ARG A 148 -12.73 -5.31 -6.67
C ARG A 148 -13.37 -4.73 -7.91
#